data_3a172ee7a0e4df006524a9fa62bd8cab
#
_entry.id   3a172ee7a0e4df006524a9fa62bd8cab
#
_cell.length_a   1.000
_cell.length_b   1.000
_cell.length_c   1.000
_cell.angle_alpha   90.00
_cell.angle_beta   90.00
_cell.angle_gamma   90.00
#
_symmetry.space_group_name_H-M   'P 1'
#
loop_
_entity.id
_entity.type
_entity.pdbx_description
1 polymer ?
#
loop_
_entity_poly.entity_id
_entity_poly.type
_entity_poly.pdbx_seq_one_letter_code
_entity_poly.pdbx_strand_id
1 'polypeptide(L)' 'MIDSKFEFLHGRTTKKLIELPESWETDIDMSTVTVHLTQVGANQDLRVKRHQGTEVHLSTNGLPVDCYYIIVGELLDKDA' A
#
# COMPACT_ATOMS: atom_id res chain seq x y z
N MET A 1 23.36 -15.29 -0.38
CA MET A 1 22.15 -14.75 -0.96
C MET A 1 21.12 -14.52 0.13
N ILE A 2 20.46 -13.42 0.07
CA ILE A 2 19.45 -13.08 1.05
C ILE A 2 18.09 -13.50 0.51
N ASP A 3 17.40 -14.31 1.28
CA ASP A 3 16.03 -14.67 0.93
C ASP A 3 15.10 -13.65 1.54
N SER A 4 14.82 -12.62 0.77
CA SER A 4 13.85 -11.63 1.19
C SER A 4 12.46 -12.22 1.11
N LYS A 5 11.73 -12.11 2.20
CA LYS A 5 10.32 -12.52 2.23
C LYS A 5 9.44 -11.30 2.20
N PHE A 6 8.41 -11.37 1.39
CA PHE A 6 7.49 -10.27 1.18
C PHE A 6 6.08 -10.69 1.50
N GLU A 7 5.31 -9.77 2.02
CA GLU A 7 3.87 -9.89 2.10
C GLU A 7 3.23 -9.01 1.03
N PHE A 8 2.16 -9.51 0.46
CA PHE A 8 1.38 -8.79 -0.54
C PHE A 8 -0.01 -8.54 -0.02
N LEU A 9 -0.51 -7.34 -0.30
CA LEU A 9 -1.90 -7.02 -0.06
C LEU A 9 -2.43 -6.41 -1.35
N HIS A 10 -3.52 -6.95 -1.89
CA HIS A 10 -4.12 -6.35 -3.07
C HIS A 10 -5.63 -6.26 -2.92
N GLY A 11 -6.21 -5.34 -3.65
CA GLY A 11 -7.64 -5.16 -3.63
C GLY A 11 -8.04 -3.99 -4.50
N ARG A 12 -9.25 -3.52 -4.32
CA ARG A 12 -9.81 -2.37 -5.02
C ARG A 12 -10.35 -1.41 -3.99
N THR A 13 -10.09 -0.13 -4.18
CA THR A 13 -10.62 0.89 -3.28
C THR A 13 -11.30 2.00 -4.07
N THR A 14 -12.35 2.55 -3.48
CA THR A 14 -13.01 3.76 -3.99
C THR A 14 -12.87 4.90 -3.00
N LYS A 15 -11.99 4.75 -2.02
CA LYS A 15 -11.72 5.75 -0.99
C LYS A 15 -10.30 6.25 -1.10
N LYS A 16 -10.05 7.44 -0.58
CA LYS A 16 -8.70 8.02 -0.56
C LYS A 16 -7.84 7.45 0.57
N LEU A 17 -8.20 6.29 1.07
CA LEU A 17 -7.52 5.64 2.17
C LEU A 17 -7.48 4.15 1.94
N ILE A 18 -6.31 3.56 2.12
CA ILE A 18 -6.14 2.11 2.16
C ILE A 18 -5.67 1.77 3.57
N GLU A 19 -6.40 0.88 4.24
CA GLU A 19 -6.02 0.43 5.56
C GLU A 19 -5.28 -0.89 5.46
N LEU A 20 -4.08 -0.92 6.05
CA LEU A 20 -3.27 -2.12 6.13
C LEU A 20 -3.67 -2.92 7.36
N PRO A 21 -3.47 -4.26 7.34
CA PRO A 21 -3.71 -5.05 8.54
C PRO A 21 -2.85 -4.58 9.70
N GLU A 22 -3.39 -4.63 10.91
CA GLU A 22 -2.65 -4.22 12.10
C GLU A 22 -1.38 -5.03 12.30
N SER A 23 -1.41 -6.30 11.92
CA SER A 23 -0.24 -7.17 12.04
C SER A 23 0.96 -6.66 11.24
N TRP A 24 0.73 -5.83 10.24
CA TRP A 24 1.82 -5.26 9.45
C TRP A 24 2.71 -4.34 10.26
N GLU A 25 2.16 -3.71 11.31
CA GLU A 25 2.99 -2.85 12.17
C GLU A 25 4.09 -3.62 12.86
N THR A 26 3.83 -4.88 13.21
CA THR A 26 4.79 -5.70 13.94
C THR A 26 5.56 -6.65 13.02
N ASP A 27 4.98 -7.04 11.89
CA ASP A 27 5.53 -8.09 11.05
C ASP A 27 6.27 -7.57 9.83
N ILE A 28 6.00 -6.35 9.42
CA ILE A 28 6.52 -5.77 8.19
C ILE A 28 7.43 -4.60 8.52
N ASP A 29 8.55 -4.53 7.80
CA ASP A 29 9.38 -3.32 7.82
C ASP A 29 8.66 -2.25 7.02
N MET A 30 8.03 -1.32 7.71
CA MET A 30 7.18 -0.32 7.08
C MET A 30 7.95 0.64 6.18
N SER A 31 9.26 0.73 6.35
CA SER A 31 10.09 1.56 5.47
C SER A 31 10.26 0.94 4.09
N THR A 32 9.93 -0.34 3.94
CA THR A 32 10.05 -1.04 2.66
C THR A 32 8.73 -1.13 1.91
N VAL A 33 7.64 -0.61 2.49
CA VAL A 33 6.32 -0.73 1.88
C VAL A 33 6.26 0.09 0.59
N THR A 34 5.83 -0.57 -0.48
CA THR A 34 5.60 0.07 -1.77
C THR A 34 4.15 -0.12 -2.17
N VAL A 35 3.60 0.89 -2.81
CA VAL A 35 2.19 0.90 -3.21
C VAL A 35 2.12 1.08 -4.71
N HIS A 36 1.44 0.15 -5.38
CA HIS A 36 1.20 0.20 -6.81
C HIS A 36 -0.28 0.39 -7.05
N LEU A 37 -0.63 1.39 -7.84
CA LEU A 37 -2.02 1.74 -8.10
C LEU A 37 -2.32 1.60 -9.58
N THR A 38 -3.46 0.99 -9.89
CA THR A 38 -3.96 0.88 -11.25
C THR A 38 -5.34 1.53 -11.32
N GLN A 39 -5.44 2.64 -12.02
CA GLN A 39 -6.68 3.37 -12.14
C GLN A 39 -7.70 2.61 -12.96
N VAL A 40 -8.96 2.67 -12.53
CA VAL A 40 -10.08 2.06 -13.24
C VAL A 40 -10.90 3.19 -13.86
N GLY A 41 -11.12 3.12 -15.16
CA GLY A 41 -11.87 4.13 -15.87
C GLY A 41 -11.01 5.32 -16.25
N ALA A 42 -11.44 6.51 -15.86
CA ALA A 42 -10.74 7.74 -16.24
C ALA A 42 -9.40 7.89 -15.51
N ASN A 43 -8.52 8.70 -16.08
CA ASN A 43 -7.26 9.04 -15.44
C ASN A 43 -7.53 9.93 -14.23
N GLN A 44 -7.21 9.42 -13.06
CA GLN A 44 -7.46 10.09 -11.79
C GLN A 44 -6.20 10.73 -11.22
N ASP A 45 -5.07 10.59 -11.92
CA ASP A 45 -3.79 11.09 -11.46
C ASP A 45 -3.51 10.67 -10.01
N LEU A 46 -3.71 9.37 -9.75
CA LEU A 46 -3.57 8.82 -8.41
C LEU A 46 -2.12 8.77 -7.96
N ARG A 47 -1.91 9.13 -6.72
CA ARG A 47 -0.59 9.01 -6.10
C ARG A 47 -0.77 8.79 -4.60
N VAL A 48 0.25 8.24 -3.99
CA VAL A 48 0.29 8.11 -2.55
C VAL A 48 0.66 9.47 -1.97
N LYS A 49 -0.26 10.04 -1.19
CA LYS A 49 -0.03 11.31 -0.53
C LYS A 49 0.89 11.15 0.67
N ARG A 50 0.63 10.11 1.46
CA ARG A 50 1.46 9.78 2.60
C ARG A 50 1.13 8.37 3.09
N HIS A 51 2.07 7.78 3.78
CA HIS A 51 1.91 6.52 4.47
C HIS A 51 2.19 6.76 5.95
N GLN A 52 1.22 6.52 6.78
CA GLN A 52 1.32 6.79 8.21
C GLN A 52 0.78 5.59 8.98
N GLY A 53 1.65 4.87 9.69
CA GLY A 53 1.25 3.66 10.39
C GLY A 53 0.65 2.65 9.43
N THR A 54 -0.56 2.22 9.71
CA THR A 54 -1.28 1.27 8.85
C THR A 54 -2.19 1.97 7.84
N GLU A 55 -2.06 3.27 7.67
CA GLU A 55 -2.89 4.05 6.75
C GLU A 55 -2.08 4.53 5.57
N VAL A 56 -2.58 4.28 4.36
CA VAL A 56 -2.03 4.80 3.13
C VAL A 56 -3.02 5.81 2.56
N HIS A 57 -2.63 7.07 2.54
CA HIS A 57 -3.48 8.16 2.07
C HIS A 57 -3.20 8.44 0.60
N LEU A 58 -4.25 8.55 -0.19
CA LEU A 58 -4.17 8.77 -1.63
C LEU A 58 -4.61 10.18 -1.99
N SER A 59 -4.08 10.66 -3.10
CA SER A 59 -4.47 11.94 -3.65
C SER A 59 -4.87 11.75 -5.12
N THR A 60 -5.81 12.57 -5.58
CA THR A 60 -6.33 12.50 -6.94
C THR A 60 -6.35 13.88 -7.56
N ASN A 61 -6.72 13.94 -8.83
CA ASN A 61 -6.92 15.21 -9.56
C ASN A 61 -8.30 15.81 -9.35
N GLY A 62 -9.05 15.34 -8.34
CA GLY A 62 -10.42 15.81 -8.07
C GLY A 62 -11.48 14.82 -8.45
N LEU A 63 -11.15 13.80 -9.22
CA LEU A 63 -12.10 12.74 -9.56
C LEU A 63 -12.20 11.74 -8.40
N PRO A 64 -13.33 11.03 -8.29
CA PRO A 64 -13.47 9.97 -7.29
C PRO A 64 -12.41 8.90 -7.49
N VAL A 65 -11.93 8.35 -6.38
CA VAL A 65 -10.97 7.25 -6.41
C VAL A 65 -11.68 5.98 -6.87
N ASP A 66 -11.08 5.30 -7.83
CA ASP A 66 -11.46 3.94 -8.19
C ASP A 66 -10.22 3.28 -8.77
N CYS A 67 -9.61 2.41 -7.97
CA CYS A 67 -8.37 1.78 -8.40
C CYS A 67 -8.17 0.43 -7.75
N TYR A 68 -7.43 -0.42 -8.45
CA TYR A 68 -6.84 -1.60 -7.85
C TYR A 68 -5.51 -1.19 -7.22
N TYR A 69 -5.14 -1.89 -6.16
CA TYR A 69 -3.86 -1.64 -5.52
C TYR A 69 -3.15 -2.94 -5.22
N ILE A 70 -1.83 -2.87 -5.26
CA ILE A 70 -0.96 -3.93 -4.77
C ILE A 70 0.03 -3.26 -3.84
N ILE A 71 0.09 -3.73 -2.61
CA ILE A 71 1.00 -3.19 -1.61
C ILE A 71 1.92 -4.32 -1.19
N VAL A 72 3.21 -4.04 -1.21
CA VAL A 72 4.25 -5.03 -0.91
C VAL A 72 5.12 -4.49 0.21
N GLY A 73 5.40 -5.34 1.19
CA GLY A 73 6.33 -4.99 2.25
C GLY A 73 7.23 -6.18 2.58
N GLU A 74 8.43 -5.89 3.04
CA GLU A 74 9.35 -6.93 3.46
C GLU A 74 9.05 -7.33 4.89
N LEU A 75 9.05 -8.64 5.13
CA LEU A 75 8.87 -9.18 6.48
C LEU A 75 10.07 -8.84 7.33
N LEU A 76 9.82 -8.46 8.57
CA LEU A 76 10.89 -8.25 9.53
C LEU A 76 11.48 -9.59 9.91
N ASP A 77 12.84 -9.63 9.96
CA ASP A 77 13.55 -10.82 10.41
C ASP A 77 13.72 -10.73 11.91
N LYS A 78 12.85 -11.43 12.63
CA LYS A 78 12.84 -11.41 14.08
C LYS A 78 13.81 -12.41 14.67
N ASP A 79 14.38 -13.26 13.84
CA ASP A 79 15.30 -14.29 14.27
C ASP A 79 16.76 -13.92 14.09
N ALA A 80 17.01 -12.74 13.59
CA ALA A 80 18.36 -12.27 13.33
C ALA A 80 19.16 -12.07 14.60
#